data_51ac3fadd506fc1927f1f0f2de95baa5
#
_entry.id   51ac3fadd506fc1927f1f0f2de95baa5
#
_cell.length_a   1.000
_cell.length_b   1.000
_cell.length_c   1.000
_cell.angle_alpha   90.00
_cell.angle_beta   90.00
_cell.angle_gamma   90.00
#
_symmetry.space_group_name_H-M   'P 1'
#
loop_
_entity.id
_entity.type
_entity.pdbx_description
1 polymer ?
#
loop_
_entity_poly.entity_id
_entity_poly.type
_entity_poly.pdbx_seq_one_letter_code
_entity_poly.pdbx_strand_id
1 'polypeptide(L)'
;WHRAKQENDFASFATYLEKIVSYCRKFAGYYNPQMAPYDALLNEYEEGMNMETLDVFFAKLRETIVPLVERISAAPQIDDSFLFRHYPIEQQRAFSTYLMETMGIDRNRCTIAETEHPFTNNFNNRDVRITTHYFEDNLVSNMYSVIHEGGHALYELGADDCYNYTVLSGGVSMGIHESQSRFYENIIGRSRAFVHAVFPYLKAHFPRQLADVTEDTFYRAVNKSQPSLVRTEADELTYCLHIMVRYEIEKQLMDGSLEVRDLPRKWNELYNAY
;
A
#
# COMPACT_ATOMS: atom_id res chain seq x y z
N TRP A 1 -11.86 15.41 4.04
CA TRP A 1 -10.74 15.15 3.14
C TRP A 1 -11.18 15.10 1.67
N HIS A 2 -12.11 14.22 1.27
CA HIS A 2 -12.54 14.01 -0.13
C HIS A 2 -12.96 15.33 -0.80
N ARG A 3 -13.87 16.10 -0.18
CA ARG A 3 -14.30 17.42 -0.70
C ARG A 3 -13.12 18.41 -0.80
N ALA A 4 -12.31 18.53 0.24
CA ALA A 4 -11.16 19.43 0.24
C ALA A 4 -10.12 19.06 -0.84
N LYS A 5 -9.93 17.74 -1.10
CA LYS A 5 -9.09 17.26 -2.21
C LYS A 5 -9.67 17.67 -3.57
N GLN A 6 -10.96 17.46 -3.80
CA GLN A 6 -11.61 17.84 -5.07
C GLN A 6 -11.58 19.35 -5.33
N GLU A 7 -11.75 20.16 -4.29
CA GLU A 7 -11.77 21.62 -4.34
C GLU A 7 -10.34 22.23 -4.24
N ASN A 8 -9.30 21.39 -4.06
CA ASN A 8 -7.92 21.83 -3.79
C ASN A 8 -7.82 22.82 -2.61
N ASP A 9 -8.64 22.59 -1.57
CA ASP A 9 -8.75 23.43 -0.39
C ASP A 9 -8.04 22.81 0.82
N PHE A 10 -6.73 22.98 0.88
CA PHE A 10 -5.94 22.51 2.02
C PHE A 10 -6.31 23.21 3.33
N ALA A 11 -6.70 24.49 3.30
CA ALA A 11 -7.01 25.24 4.50
C ALA A 11 -8.18 24.65 5.30
N SER A 12 -9.25 24.25 4.62
CA SER A 12 -10.37 23.54 5.24
C SER A 12 -9.93 22.20 5.84
N PHE A 13 -9.07 21.45 5.15
CA PHE A 13 -8.55 20.19 5.66
C PHE A 13 -7.61 20.37 6.84
N ALA A 14 -6.73 21.38 6.81
CA ALA A 14 -5.74 21.66 7.84
C ALA A 14 -6.36 21.77 9.24
N THR A 15 -7.53 22.41 9.35
CA THR A 15 -8.26 22.57 10.63
C THR A 15 -8.58 21.22 11.30
N TYR A 16 -8.91 20.20 10.50
CA TYR A 16 -9.17 18.84 11.03
C TYR A 16 -7.87 18.11 11.31
N LEU A 17 -6.87 18.27 10.43
CA LEU A 17 -5.57 17.63 10.59
C LEU A 17 -4.84 18.14 11.84
N GLU A 18 -4.91 19.44 12.17
CA GLU A 18 -4.38 20.02 13.40
C GLU A 18 -4.96 19.34 14.65
N LYS A 19 -6.27 19.07 14.65
CA LYS A 19 -6.92 18.34 15.75
C LYS A 19 -6.38 16.91 15.85
N ILE A 20 -6.26 16.21 14.73
CA ILE A 20 -5.72 14.83 14.70
C ILE A 20 -4.29 14.82 15.24
N VAL A 21 -3.41 15.69 14.75
CA VAL A 21 -2.02 15.80 15.23
C VAL A 21 -1.97 16.11 16.73
N SER A 22 -2.82 17.03 17.20
CA SER A 22 -2.93 17.34 18.64
C SER A 22 -3.36 16.13 19.47
N TYR A 23 -4.33 15.36 18.99
CA TYR A 23 -4.75 14.12 19.66
C TYR A 23 -3.66 13.04 19.62
N CYS A 24 -2.96 12.86 18.50
CA CYS A 24 -1.84 11.91 18.44
C CYS A 24 -0.75 12.22 19.47
N ARG A 25 -0.36 13.49 19.60
CA ARG A 25 0.59 13.91 20.64
C ARG A 25 0.07 13.64 22.06
N LYS A 26 -1.21 13.89 22.28
CA LYS A 26 -1.86 13.63 23.59
C LYS A 26 -1.92 12.13 23.91
N PHE A 27 -2.29 11.29 22.93
CA PHE A 27 -2.31 9.84 23.12
C PHE A 27 -0.92 9.26 23.35
N ALA A 28 0.10 9.74 22.62
CA ALA A 28 1.49 9.36 22.87
C ALA A 28 1.88 9.54 24.34
N GLY A 29 1.48 10.68 24.94
CA GLY A 29 1.70 10.93 26.40
C GLY A 29 0.89 10.03 27.32
N TYR A 30 -0.22 9.48 26.86
CA TYR A 30 -0.97 8.48 27.64
C TYR A 30 -0.39 7.08 27.53
N TYR A 31 0.11 6.70 26.36
CA TYR A 31 0.76 5.41 26.15
C TYR A 31 2.07 5.31 26.93
N ASN A 32 2.95 6.28 26.75
CA ASN A 32 4.20 6.33 27.51
C ASN A 32 4.74 7.76 27.66
N PRO A 33 4.53 8.41 28.82
CA PRO A 33 4.99 9.80 29.05
C PRO A 33 6.52 9.94 29.16
N GLN A 34 7.27 8.83 29.20
CA GLN A 34 8.74 8.84 29.28
C GLN A 34 9.39 8.74 27.89
N MET A 35 8.64 8.37 26.85
CA MET A 35 9.13 8.26 25.48
C MET A 35 8.92 9.57 24.72
N ALA A 36 9.74 9.78 23.68
CA ALA A 36 9.41 10.78 22.67
C ALA A 36 8.02 10.45 22.05
N PRO A 37 7.19 11.47 21.77
CA PRO A 37 5.82 11.20 21.30
C PRO A 37 5.73 10.29 20.06
N TYR A 38 6.64 10.43 19.10
CA TYR A 38 6.62 9.60 17.92
C TYR A 38 7.06 8.16 18.21
N ASP A 39 8.05 7.95 19.09
CA ASP A 39 8.46 6.61 19.53
C ASP A 39 7.33 5.87 20.26
N ALA A 40 6.58 6.58 21.11
CA ALA A 40 5.42 6.00 21.78
C ALA A 40 4.35 5.54 20.77
N LEU A 41 4.13 6.30 19.69
CA LEU A 41 3.20 5.91 18.64
C LEU A 41 3.74 4.78 17.75
N LEU A 42 5.02 4.79 17.41
CA LEU A 42 5.64 3.69 16.64
C LEU A 42 5.54 2.36 17.38
N ASN A 43 5.76 2.37 18.69
CA ASN A 43 5.66 1.18 19.54
C ASN A 43 4.25 0.56 19.57
N GLU A 44 3.18 1.36 19.37
CA GLU A 44 1.81 0.83 19.28
C GLU A 44 1.58 0.04 17.98
N TYR A 45 2.31 0.34 16.91
CA TYR A 45 2.20 -0.36 15.63
C TYR A 45 3.16 -1.55 15.51
N GLU A 46 4.35 -1.44 16.13
CA GLU A 46 5.37 -2.48 16.15
C GLU A 46 6.14 -2.39 17.47
N GLU A 47 5.97 -3.36 18.35
CA GLU A 47 6.57 -3.38 19.70
C GLU A 47 8.11 -3.28 19.61
N GLY A 48 8.69 -2.32 20.35
CA GLY A 48 10.12 -2.03 20.36
C GLY A 48 10.61 -1.13 19.23
N MET A 49 9.75 -0.75 18.27
CA MET A 49 10.14 0.15 17.20
C MET A 49 10.30 1.60 17.72
N ASN A 50 11.33 2.28 17.21
CA ASN A 50 11.66 3.66 17.58
C ASN A 50 12.38 4.40 16.44
N MET A 51 12.50 5.71 16.58
CA MET A 51 13.16 6.56 15.59
C MET A 51 14.64 6.23 15.40
N GLU A 52 15.37 5.85 16.46
CA GLU A 52 16.79 5.51 16.35
C GLU A 52 17.01 4.34 15.37
N THR A 53 16.21 3.29 15.49
CA THR A 53 16.24 2.14 14.58
C THR A 53 15.85 2.53 13.16
N LEU A 54 14.78 3.30 13.01
CA LEU A 54 14.26 3.70 11.69
C LEU A 54 15.17 4.71 10.99
N ASP A 55 15.80 5.64 11.71
CA ASP A 55 16.75 6.59 11.13
C ASP A 55 17.95 5.88 10.48
N VAL A 56 18.51 4.87 11.15
CA VAL A 56 19.59 4.06 10.59
C VAL A 56 19.13 3.26 9.37
N PHE A 57 17.96 2.65 9.46
CA PHE A 57 17.37 1.87 8.38
C PHE A 57 17.09 2.73 7.13
N PHE A 58 16.40 3.84 7.30
CA PHE A 58 16.05 4.73 6.19
C PHE A 58 17.25 5.45 5.58
N ALA A 59 18.26 5.82 6.38
CA ALA A 59 19.50 6.38 5.85
C ALA A 59 20.18 5.39 4.87
N LYS A 60 20.31 4.13 5.28
CA LYS A 60 20.89 3.08 4.42
C LYS A 60 20.06 2.78 3.18
N LEU A 61 18.74 2.79 3.34
CA LEU A 61 17.81 2.61 2.22
C LEU A 61 17.95 3.73 1.20
N ARG A 62 18.00 4.98 1.65
CA ARG A 62 18.20 6.18 0.81
C ARG A 62 19.48 6.11 0.00
N GLU A 63 20.61 5.81 0.66
CA GLU A 63 21.91 5.66 -0.02
C GLU A 63 21.87 4.63 -1.14
N THR A 64 21.05 3.61 -1.01
CA THR A 64 20.96 2.52 -1.99
C THR A 64 19.95 2.82 -3.09
N ILE A 65 18.77 3.28 -2.72
CA ILE A 65 17.61 3.36 -3.63
C ILE A 65 17.67 4.61 -4.51
N VAL A 66 18.02 5.77 -3.96
CA VAL A 66 18.02 7.02 -4.74
C VAL A 66 18.94 6.93 -5.97
N PRO A 67 20.22 6.52 -5.85
CA PRO A 67 21.06 6.37 -7.03
C PRO A 67 20.58 5.28 -8.01
N LEU A 68 19.89 4.25 -7.52
CA LEU A 68 19.33 3.21 -8.37
C LEU A 68 18.13 3.74 -9.18
N VAL A 69 17.23 4.49 -8.56
CA VAL A 69 16.10 5.15 -9.23
C VAL A 69 16.58 6.13 -10.29
N GLU A 70 17.60 6.95 -10.00
CA GLU A 70 18.21 7.85 -10.97
C GLU A 70 18.74 7.10 -12.21
N ARG A 71 19.47 6.00 -11.99
CA ARG A 71 20.01 5.15 -13.06
C ARG A 71 18.90 4.51 -13.90
N ILE A 72 17.84 4.01 -13.28
CA ILE A 72 16.70 3.41 -13.96
C ILE A 72 15.96 4.47 -14.76
N SER A 73 15.73 5.65 -14.19
CA SER A 73 15.05 6.78 -14.87
C SER A 73 15.82 7.27 -16.11
N ALA A 74 17.16 7.15 -16.10
CA ALA A 74 18.00 7.49 -17.25
C ALA A 74 18.08 6.38 -18.32
N ALA A 75 17.60 5.17 -18.03
CA ALA A 75 17.59 4.04 -18.96
C ALA A 75 16.37 4.09 -19.90
N PRO A 76 16.40 3.39 -21.07
CA PRO A 76 15.22 3.22 -21.90
C PRO A 76 14.06 2.64 -21.11
N GLN A 77 12.91 3.33 -21.14
CA GLN A 77 11.74 2.95 -20.37
C GLN A 77 10.94 1.83 -21.05
N ILE A 78 10.31 0.99 -20.23
CA ILE A 78 9.43 -0.08 -20.68
C ILE A 78 8.10 0.55 -21.12
N ASP A 79 7.59 0.14 -22.28
CA ASP A 79 6.24 0.50 -22.70
C ASP A 79 5.22 -0.33 -21.92
N ASP A 80 4.45 0.35 -21.08
CA ASP A 80 3.37 -0.19 -20.27
C ASP A 80 2.00 0.37 -20.69
N SER A 81 1.92 1.07 -21.81
CA SER A 81 0.73 1.77 -22.30
C SER A 81 -0.50 0.88 -22.42
N PHE A 82 -0.30 -0.42 -22.69
CA PHE A 82 -1.38 -1.38 -22.78
C PHE A 82 -2.10 -1.59 -21.45
N LEU A 83 -1.48 -1.33 -20.29
CA LEU A 83 -2.10 -1.44 -18.97
C LEU A 83 -3.19 -0.39 -18.74
N PHE A 84 -3.17 0.68 -19.53
CA PHE A 84 -4.09 1.83 -19.46
C PHE A 84 -5.12 1.87 -20.60
N ARG A 85 -5.31 0.74 -21.32
CA ARG A 85 -6.41 0.57 -22.26
C ARG A 85 -7.75 0.49 -21.51
N HIS A 86 -8.86 0.52 -22.23
CA HIS A 86 -10.18 0.36 -21.61
C HIS A 86 -10.43 -1.10 -21.17
N TYR A 87 -10.51 -1.31 -19.87
CA TYR A 87 -10.76 -2.60 -19.21
C TYR A 87 -12.12 -2.59 -18.52
N PRO A 88 -13.16 -3.23 -19.07
CA PRO A 88 -14.49 -3.21 -18.50
C PRO A 88 -14.54 -3.73 -17.06
N ILE A 89 -15.25 -3.02 -16.18
CA ILE A 89 -15.31 -3.33 -14.74
C ILE A 89 -15.82 -4.74 -14.45
N GLU A 90 -16.85 -5.22 -15.18
CA GLU A 90 -17.41 -6.56 -14.96
C GLU A 90 -16.37 -7.67 -15.23
N GLN A 91 -15.50 -7.48 -16.21
CA GLN A 91 -14.40 -8.42 -16.48
C GLN A 91 -13.31 -8.34 -15.40
N GLN A 92 -13.05 -7.15 -14.88
CA GLN A 92 -12.15 -6.98 -13.73
C GLN A 92 -12.71 -7.66 -12.47
N ARG A 93 -14.02 -7.57 -12.20
CA ARG A 93 -14.69 -8.28 -11.09
C ARG A 93 -14.56 -9.80 -11.21
N ALA A 94 -14.77 -10.32 -12.42
CA ALA A 94 -14.60 -11.75 -12.69
C ALA A 94 -13.15 -12.19 -12.48
N PHE A 95 -12.19 -11.38 -12.93
CA PHE A 95 -10.77 -11.67 -12.74
C PHE A 95 -10.34 -11.55 -11.26
N SER A 96 -10.89 -10.61 -10.50
CA SER A 96 -10.68 -10.51 -9.04
C SER A 96 -11.12 -11.79 -8.30
N THR A 97 -12.26 -12.36 -8.70
CA THR A 97 -12.73 -13.65 -8.18
C THR A 97 -11.72 -14.76 -8.47
N TYR A 98 -11.23 -14.84 -9.71
CA TYR A 98 -10.21 -15.81 -10.10
C TYR A 98 -8.90 -15.64 -9.30
N LEU A 99 -8.46 -14.40 -9.05
CA LEU A 99 -7.27 -14.13 -8.23
C LEU A 99 -7.45 -14.63 -6.79
N MET A 100 -8.59 -14.37 -6.16
CA MET A 100 -8.87 -14.87 -4.81
C MET A 100 -8.82 -16.40 -4.75
N GLU A 101 -9.39 -17.09 -5.75
CA GLU A 101 -9.35 -18.54 -5.86
C GLU A 101 -7.91 -19.05 -6.07
N THR A 102 -7.14 -18.39 -6.94
CA THR A 102 -5.73 -18.72 -7.21
C THR A 102 -4.86 -18.55 -5.96
N MET A 103 -5.15 -17.55 -5.12
CA MET A 103 -4.48 -17.35 -3.84
C MET A 103 -4.92 -18.35 -2.75
N GLY A 104 -5.95 -19.18 -3.01
CA GLY A 104 -6.48 -20.13 -2.03
C GLY A 104 -7.36 -19.49 -0.96
N ILE A 105 -7.92 -18.32 -1.22
CA ILE A 105 -8.83 -17.63 -0.29
C ILE A 105 -10.18 -18.33 -0.28
N ASP A 106 -10.59 -18.83 0.89
CA ASP A 106 -11.90 -19.47 1.09
C ASP A 106 -13.01 -18.41 1.04
N ARG A 107 -13.77 -18.41 -0.03
CA ARG A 107 -14.87 -17.47 -0.27
C ARG A 107 -16.09 -17.65 0.64
N ASN A 108 -16.16 -18.72 1.41
CA ASN A 108 -17.16 -18.88 2.47
C ASN A 108 -16.75 -18.11 3.74
N ARG A 109 -15.49 -17.69 3.84
CA ARG A 109 -14.92 -16.99 4.98
C ARG A 109 -14.39 -15.58 4.63
N CYS A 110 -14.26 -15.29 3.32
CA CYS A 110 -13.78 -14.00 2.83
C CYS A 110 -14.64 -13.49 1.69
N THR A 111 -15.05 -12.23 1.78
CA THR A 111 -15.80 -11.54 0.72
C THR A 111 -15.00 -10.35 0.16
N ILE A 112 -15.38 -9.90 -1.05
CA ILE A 112 -14.81 -8.71 -1.70
C ILE A 112 -15.92 -7.72 -1.99
N ALA A 113 -15.64 -6.42 -1.76
CA ALA A 113 -16.51 -5.29 -2.07
C ALA A 113 -15.72 -4.16 -2.73
N GLU A 114 -16.41 -3.13 -3.20
CA GLU A 114 -15.80 -1.95 -3.80
C GLU A 114 -15.81 -0.78 -2.84
N THR A 115 -14.68 -0.05 -2.75
CA THR A 115 -14.53 1.16 -1.94
C THR A 115 -13.60 2.15 -2.62
N GLU A 116 -13.64 3.41 -2.22
CA GLU A 116 -12.74 4.47 -2.72
C GLU A 116 -11.26 4.15 -2.47
N HIS A 117 -10.96 3.55 -1.33
CA HIS A 117 -9.61 3.11 -0.97
C HIS A 117 -9.66 1.65 -0.50
N PRO A 118 -8.91 0.75 -1.15
CA PRO A 118 -8.84 -0.65 -0.75
C PRO A 118 -8.41 -0.82 0.72
N PHE A 119 -9.00 -1.79 1.39
CA PHE A 119 -8.62 -2.19 2.75
C PHE A 119 -9.11 -3.60 3.08
N THR A 120 -8.50 -4.21 4.07
CA THR A 120 -8.95 -5.46 4.68
C THR A 120 -9.45 -5.20 6.09
N ASN A 121 -10.56 -5.84 6.44
CA ASN A 121 -11.12 -5.86 7.80
C ASN A 121 -11.61 -7.26 8.14
N ASN A 122 -11.64 -7.59 9.43
CA ASN A 122 -12.13 -8.87 9.90
C ASN A 122 -12.90 -8.74 11.22
N PHE A 123 -13.79 -9.67 11.48
CA PHE A 123 -14.44 -9.83 12.79
C PHE A 123 -13.87 -11.03 13.54
N ASN A 124 -13.40 -12.01 12.81
CA ASN A 124 -12.67 -13.17 13.26
C ASN A 124 -12.10 -13.91 12.02
N ASN A 125 -11.42 -15.03 12.23
CA ASN A 125 -10.84 -15.83 11.15
C ASN A 125 -11.85 -16.53 10.22
N ARG A 126 -13.16 -16.33 10.42
CA ARG A 126 -14.25 -16.86 9.57
C ARG A 126 -15.09 -15.77 8.90
N ASP A 127 -14.81 -14.51 9.20
CA ASP A 127 -15.45 -13.34 8.56
C ASP A 127 -14.38 -12.29 8.28
N VAL A 128 -13.72 -12.44 7.13
CA VAL A 128 -12.72 -11.51 6.61
C VAL A 128 -13.31 -10.79 5.39
N ARG A 129 -13.03 -9.51 5.23
CA ARG A 129 -13.61 -8.67 4.20
C ARG A 129 -12.52 -7.83 3.56
N ILE A 130 -12.28 -8.06 2.28
CA ILE A 130 -11.38 -7.23 1.48
C ILE A 130 -12.19 -6.28 0.61
N THR A 131 -11.58 -5.16 0.28
CA THR A 131 -12.15 -4.21 -0.67
C THR A 131 -11.14 -3.89 -1.76
N THR A 132 -11.65 -3.43 -2.90
CA THR A 132 -10.85 -2.98 -4.04
C THR A 132 -11.50 -1.77 -4.69
N HIS A 133 -10.80 -1.16 -5.64
CA HIS A 133 -11.35 -0.14 -6.52
C HIS A 133 -11.11 -0.52 -7.97
N TYR A 134 -12.07 -0.25 -8.85
CA TYR A 134 -11.98 -0.57 -10.27
C TYR A 134 -11.83 0.70 -11.09
N PHE A 135 -10.80 0.75 -11.93
CA PHE A 135 -10.59 1.79 -12.94
C PHE A 135 -10.70 1.19 -14.33
N GLU A 136 -11.51 1.78 -15.20
CA GLU A 136 -11.63 1.30 -16.58
C GLU A 136 -10.37 1.52 -17.43
N ASP A 137 -9.48 2.39 -16.98
CA ASP A 137 -8.24 2.78 -17.64
C ASP A 137 -6.98 2.38 -16.86
N ASN A 138 -7.09 1.48 -15.88
CA ASN A 138 -5.93 0.97 -15.13
C ASN A 138 -6.18 -0.46 -14.65
N LEU A 139 -5.73 -1.45 -15.44
CA LEU A 139 -5.89 -2.86 -15.13
C LEU A 139 -5.18 -3.28 -13.84
N VAL A 140 -3.97 -2.79 -13.64
CA VAL A 140 -3.10 -3.30 -12.57
C VAL A 140 -3.44 -2.77 -11.19
N SER A 141 -4.11 -1.63 -11.10
CA SER A 141 -4.54 -1.06 -9.81
C SER A 141 -5.46 -2.04 -9.08
N ASN A 142 -6.53 -2.50 -9.71
CA ASN A 142 -7.41 -3.51 -9.13
C ASN A 142 -6.69 -4.85 -8.89
N MET A 143 -5.94 -5.34 -9.88
CA MET A 143 -5.26 -6.64 -9.79
C MET A 143 -4.35 -6.71 -8.56
N TYR A 144 -3.48 -5.72 -8.37
CA TYR A 144 -2.56 -5.70 -7.24
C TYR A 144 -3.20 -5.31 -5.92
N SER A 145 -4.28 -4.52 -5.93
CA SER A 145 -5.11 -4.32 -4.74
C SER A 145 -5.68 -5.64 -4.22
N VAL A 146 -6.25 -6.46 -5.09
CA VAL A 146 -6.82 -7.76 -4.69
C VAL A 146 -5.74 -8.70 -4.17
N ILE A 147 -4.55 -8.71 -4.76
CA ILE A 147 -3.43 -9.54 -4.29
C ILE A 147 -2.93 -9.04 -2.93
N HIS A 148 -2.78 -7.73 -2.75
CA HIS A 148 -2.36 -7.09 -1.51
C HIS A 148 -3.36 -7.36 -0.37
N GLU A 149 -4.62 -7.01 -0.57
CA GLU A 149 -5.67 -7.23 0.42
C GLU A 149 -5.92 -8.72 0.67
N GLY A 150 -5.74 -9.54 -0.36
CA GLY A 150 -5.74 -11.00 -0.25
C GLY A 150 -4.62 -11.53 0.64
N GLY A 151 -3.45 -10.90 0.62
CA GLY A 151 -2.34 -11.21 1.52
C GLY A 151 -2.69 -10.94 3.00
N HIS A 152 -3.28 -9.79 3.29
CA HIS A 152 -3.85 -9.47 4.60
C HIS A 152 -4.93 -10.48 5.01
N ALA A 153 -5.83 -10.82 4.09
CA ALA A 153 -6.91 -11.76 4.34
C ALA A 153 -6.39 -13.15 4.68
N LEU A 154 -5.40 -13.66 3.97
CA LEU A 154 -4.79 -14.97 4.25
C LEU A 154 -4.14 -15.01 5.64
N TYR A 155 -3.56 -13.89 6.09
CA TYR A 155 -3.01 -13.80 7.43
C TYR A 155 -4.10 -13.94 8.50
N GLU A 156 -5.20 -13.20 8.37
CA GLU A 156 -6.33 -13.27 9.30
C GLU A 156 -7.06 -14.62 9.24
N LEU A 157 -7.27 -15.19 8.05
CA LEU A 157 -7.89 -16.51 7.85
C LEU A 157 -7.05 -17.65 8.45
N GLY A 158 -5.72 -17.44 8.58
CA GLY A 158 -4.77 -18.41 9.13
C GLY A 158 -4.69 -18.41 10.66
N ALA A 159 -5.33 -17.48 11.35
CA ALA A 159 -5.36 -17.46 12.82
C ALA A 159 -6.10 -18.70 13.35
N ASP A 160 -5.63 -19.24 14.49
CA ASP A 160 -6.27 -20.40 15.13
C ASP A 160 -7.63 -20.01 15.75
N ASP A 161 -8.61 -20.89 15.62
CA ASP A 161 -9.97 -20.72 16.13
C ASP A 161 -9.99 -20.46 17.65
N CYS A 162 -9.02 -20.98 18.41
CA CYS A 162 -8.95 -20.80 19.87
C CYS A 162 -8.70 -19.35 20.29
N TYR A 163 -8.19 -18.50 19.39
CA TYR A 163 -7.95 -17.08 19.67
C TYR A 163 -9.14 -16.18 19.32
N ASN A 164 -10.13 -16.69 18.58
CA ASN A 164 -11.31 -15.89 18.22
C ASN A 164 -11.97 -15.27 19.46
N TYR A 165 -12.32 -14.00 19.34
CA TYR A 165 -12.96 -13.20 20.43
C TYR A 165 -12.08 -12.99 21.66
N THR A 166 -10.77 -13.21 21.57
CA THR A 166 -9.80 -12.86 22.60
C THR A 166 -8.92 -11.70 22.15
N VAL A 167 -8.15 -11.13 23.07
CA VAL A 167 -7.15 -10.08 22.77
C VAL A 167 -5.96 -10.60 21.92
N LEU A 168 -5.84 -11.90 21.74
CA LEU A 168 -4.82 -12.55 20.93
C LEU A 168 -5.32 -12.86 19.51
N SER A 169 -6.56 -12.48 19.18
CA SER A 169 -7.12 -12.65 17.84
C SER A 169 -6.51 -11.67 16.86
N GLY A 170 -6.25 -12.14 15.63
CA GLY A 170 -5.74 -11.32 14.54
C GLY A 170 -4.22 -11.31 14.40
N GLY A 171 -3.71 -10.39 13.56
CA GLY A 171 -2.29 -10.24 13.30
C GLY A 171 -1.50 -9.74 14.51
N VAL A 172 -0.25 -10.17 14.64
CA VAL A 172 0.60 -9.87 15.80
C VAL A 172 1.04 -8.40 15.86
N SER A 173 1.23 -7.76 14.71
CA SER A 173 1.58 -6.35 14.60
C SER A 173 1.20 -5.79 13.22
N MET A 174 1.17 -4.46 13.10
CA MET A 174 0.90 -3.80 11.81
C MET A 174 2.05 -4.03 10.82
N GLY A 175 3.29 -4.07 11.28
CA GLY A 175 4.47 -4.33 10.45
C GLY A 175 4.45 -5.73 9.84
N ILE A 176 4.12 -6.76 10.64
CA ILE A 176 4.00 -8.14 10.14
C ILE A 176 2.77 -8.28 9.22
N HIS A 177 1.69 -7.60 9.51
CA HIS A 177 0.49 -7.60 8.67
C HIS A 177 0.78 -7.04 7.27
N GLU A 178 1.46 -5.89 7.19
CA GLU A 178 1.89 -5.29 5.92
C GLU A 178 3.00 -6.12 5.24
N SER A 179 3.88 -6.76 5.99
CA SER A 179 4.87 -7.70 5.43
C SER A 179 4.20 -8.84 4.68
N GLN A 180 3.10 -9.37 5.21
CA GLN A 180 2.31 -10.43 4.58
C GLN A 180 1.65 -9.95 3.27
N SER A 181 1.01 -8.78 3.26
CA SER A 181 0.41 -8.21 2.06
C SER A 181 1.46 -7.92 0.98
N ARG A 182 2.60 -7.33 1.36
CA ARG A 182 3.71 -7.06 0.43
C ARG A 182 4.40 -8.31 -0.07
N PHE A 183 4.47 -9.35 0.73
CA PHE A 183 4.97 -10.65 0.27
C PHE A 183 4.12 -11.19 -0.88
N TYR A 184 2.79 -11.15 -0.76
CA TYR A 184 1.90 -11.58 -1.83
C TYR A 184 1.92 -10.62 -3.03
N GLU A 185 1.90 -9.30 -2.80
CA GLU A 185 1.88 -8.32 -3.88
C GLU A 185 3.19 -8.29 -4.66
N ASN A 186 4.32 -8.09 -3.95
CA ASN A 186 5.60 -7.83 -4.61
C ASN A 186 6.40 -9.11 -4.89
N ILE A 187 6.56 -9.99 -3.90
CA ILE A 187 7.43 -11.17 -4.04
C ILE A 187 6.75 -12.24 -4.88
N ILE A 188 5.46 -12.54 -4.62
CA ILE A 188 4.71 -13.53 -5.38
C ILE A 188 4.10 -12.89 -6.62
N GLY A 189 3.25 -11.90 -6.46
CA GLY A 189 2.37 -11.35 -7.51
C GLY A 189 3.09 -10.72 -8.69
N ARG A 190 4.31 -10.21 -8.47
CA ARG A 190 5.16 -9.64 -9.54
C ARG A 190 6.22 -10.64 -10.05
N SER A 191 6.26 -11.86 -9.52
CA SER A 191 7.20 -12.90 -9.99
C SER A 191 6.84 -13.43 -11.38
N ARG A 192 7.86 -13.91 -12.12
CA ARG A 192 7.63 -14.61 -13.40
C ARG A 192 6.75 -15.83 -13.26
N ALA A 193 6.88 -16.59 -12.17
CA ALA A 193 6.10 -17.79 -11.94
C ALA A 193 4.61 -17.46 -11.77
N PHE A 194 4.28 -16.43 -11.00
CA PHE A 194 2.90 -15.98 -10.83
C PHE A 194 2.31 -15.42 -12.13
N VAL A 195 3.07 -14.53 -12.81
CA VAL A 195 2.64 -13.99 -14.11
C VAL A 195 2.40 -15.13 -15.11
N HIS A 196 3.29 -16.11 -15.18
CA HIS A 196 3.09 -17.28 -16.03
C HIS A 196 1.79 -18.04 -15.72
N ALA A 197 1.48 -18.22 -14.44
CA ALA A 197 0.27 -18.92 -14.02
C ALA A 197 -1.02 -18.14 -14.34
N VAL A 198 -1.02 -16.80 -14.15
CA VAL A 198 -2.26 -16.00 -14.26
C VAL A 198 -2.46 -15.36 -15.64
N PHE A 199 -1.41 -15.13 -16.41
CA PHE A 199 -1.49 -14.40 -17.69
C PHE A 199 -2.41 -15.06 -18.73
N PRO A 200 -2.48 -16.38 -18.89
CA PRO A 200 -3.43 -17.01 -19.82
C PRO A 200 -4.89 -16.69 -19.48
N TYR A 201 -5.22 -16.67 -18.19
CA TYR A 201 -6.57 -16.34 -17.72
C TYR A 201 -6.85 -14.85 -17.84
N LEU A 202 -5.87 -14.01 -17.51
CA LEU A 202 -5.94 -12.56 -17.71
C LEU A 202 -6.22 -12.24 -19.19
N LYS A 203 -5.48 -12.84 -20.10
CA LYS A 203 -5.67 -12.68 -21.56
C LYS A 203 -7.01 -13.20 -22.04
N ALA A 204 -7.55 -14.26 -21.44
CA ALA A 204 -8.89 -14.77 -21.74
C ALA A 204 -10.01 -13.80 -21.29
N HIS A 205 -9.82 -13.08 -20.17
CA HIS A 205 -10.76 -12.06 -19.70
C HIS A 205 -10.69 -10.77 -20.54
N PHE A 206 -9.50 -10.42 -21.07
CA PHE A 206 -9.26 -9.20 -21.83
C PHE A 206 -8.64 -9.49 -23.21
N PRO A 207 -9.30 -10.30 -24.07
CA PRO A 207 -8.70 -10.80 -25.30
C PRO A 207 -8.40 -9.70 -26.33
N ARG A 208 -9.18 -8.61 -26.34
CA ARG A 208 -8.96 -7.47 -27.23
C ARG A 208 -7.83 -6.57 -26.74
N GLN A 209 -7.84 -6.28 -25.46
CA GLN A 209 -6.87 -5.37 -24.82
C GLN A 209 -5.47 -5.99 -24.77
N LEU A 210 -5.36 -7.30 -24.65
CA LEU A 210 -4.09 -8.01 -24.53
C LEU A 210 -3.75 -8.86 -25.79
N ALA A 211 -4.40 -8.59 -26.92
CA ALA A 211 -4.20 -9.36 -28.16
C ALA A 211 -2.72 -9.39 -28.60
N ASP A 212 -2.09 -8.22 -28.57
CA ASP A 212 -0.70 -7.95 -28.97
C ASP A 212 0.31 -8.05 -27.81
N VAL A 213 -0.14 -8.39 -26.61
CA VAL A 213 0.70 -8.46 -25.41
C VAL A 213 1.17 -9.90 -25.18
N THR A 214 2.48 -10.07 -25.00
CA THR A 214 3.09 -11.33 -24.58
C THR A 214 3.22 -11.38 -23.05
N GLU A 215 3.39 -12.58 -22.52
CA GLU A 215 3.69 -12.78 -21.08
C GLU A 215 4.94 -12.00 -20.63
N ASP A 216 6.02 -12.03 -21.42
CA ASP A 216 7.24 -11.29 -21.08
C ASP A 216 7.03 -9.76 -21.11
N THR A 217 6.26 -9.26 -22.07
CA THR A 217 5.88 -7.84 -22.12
C THR A 217 5.08 -7.45 -20.89
N PHE A 218 4.10 -8.27 -20.50
CA PHE A 218 3.29 -8.05 -19.29
C PHE A 218 4.16 -8.08 -18.03
N TYR A 219 5.00 -9.11 -17.88
CA TYR A 219 5.92 -9.22 -16.75
C TYR A 219 6.83 -7.99 -16.59
N ARG A 220 7.40 -7.51 -17.70
CA ARG A 220 8.24 -6.30 -17.68
C ARG A 220 7.45 -5.06 -17.29
N ALA A 221 6.25 -4.91 -17.83
CA ALA A 221 5.41 -3.74 -17.55
C ALA A 221 5.01 -3.64 -16.06
N VAL A 222 4.60 -4.76 -15.44
CA VAL A 222 4.21 -4.77 -14.02
C VAL A 222 5.40 -4.63 -13.06
N ASN A 223 6.62 -4.80 -13.55
CA ASN A 223 7.87 -4.59 -12.81
C ASN A 223 8.61 -3.31 -13.25
N LYS A 224 7.95 -2.43 -14.03
CA LYS A 224 8.50 -1.12 -14.39
C LYS A 224 8.66 -0.28 -13.13
N SER A 225 9.81 0.39 -13.00
CA SER A 225 10.04 1.34 -11.93
C SER A 225 10.18 2.75 -12.49
N GLN A 226 9.41 3.68 -11.95
CA GLN A 226 9.46 5.09 -12.28
C GLN A 226 8.94 5.94 -11.12
N PRO A 227 9.52 7.12 -10.85
CA PRO A 227 8.99 8.04 -9.85
C PRO A 227 7.52 8.42 -10.13
N SER A 228 6.70 8.46 -9.09
CA SER A 228 5.30 8.87 -9.17
C SER A 228 4.91 9.69 -7.94
N LEU A 229 3.77 10.39 -8.00
CA LEU A 229 3.26 11.18 -6.88
C LEU A 229 2.24 10.42 -6.01
N VAL A 230 1.82 9.24 -6.45
CA VAL A 230 0.76 8.46 -5.80
C VAL A 230 1.37 7.23 -5.12
N ARG A 231 1.42 7.24 -3.77
CA ARG A 231 2.02 6.15 -2.99
C ARG A 231 1.42 4.77 -3.27
N THR A 232 0.10 4.69 -3.36
CA THR A 232 -0.61 3.42 -3.55
C THR A 232 -0.38 2.79 -4.93
N GLU A 233 0.06 3.59 -5.91
CA GLU A 233 0.40 3.16 -7.26
C GLU A 233 1.92 3.07 -7.48
N ALA A 234 2.72 3.35 -6.45
CA ALA A 234 4.17 3.32 -6.55
C ALA A 234 4.69 1.88 -6.73
N ASP A 235 5.72 1.75 -7.55
CA ASP A 235 6.41 0.48 -7.76
C ASP A 235 7.19 0.04 -6.51
N GLU A 236 7.64 -1.21 -6.50
CA GLU A 236 8.35 -1.81 -5.37
C GLU A 236 9.58 -0.99 -4.92
N LEU A 237 10.30 -0.40 -5.87
CA LEU A 237 11.52 0.34 -5.59
C LEU A 237 11.24 1.74 -5.02
N THR A 238 10.28 2.48 -5.62
CA THR A 238 9.99 3.87 -5.23
C THR A 238 9.04 3.97 -4.04
N TYR A 239 8.29 2.91 -3.72
CA TYR A 239 7.34 2.90 -2.60
C TYR A 239 7.98 3.31 -1.27
N CYS A 240 9.19 2.83 -0.98
CA CYS A 240 9.90 3.16 0.27
C CYS A 240 10.23 4.65 0.38
N LEU A 241 10.48 5.36 -0.73
CA LEU A 241 10.72 6.80 -0.73
C LEU A 241 9.48 7.57 -0.26
N HIS A 242 8.28 7.14 -0.70
CA HIS A 242 7.03 7.70 -0.19
C HIS A 242 6.84 7.50 1.32
N ILE A 243 7.31 6.38 1.88
CA ILE A 243 7.27 6.14 3.32
C ILE A 243 8.26 7.05 4.04
N MET A 244 9.48 7.21 3.52
CA MET A 244 10.50 8.07 4.10
C MET A 244 10.07 9.53 4.18
N VAL A 245 9.43 10.06 3.14
CA VAL A 245 8.84 11.42 3.17
C VAL A 245 7.85 11.56 4.32
N ARG A 246 6.96 10.57 4.50
CA ARG A 246 5.96 10.59 5.60
C ARG A 246 6.62 10.49 6.96
N TYR A 247 7.57 9.59 7.10
CA TYR A 247 8.33 9.40 8.34
C TYR A 247 9.00 10.70 8.80
N GLU A 248 9.70 11.41 7.90
CA GLU A 248 10.35 12.67 8.22
C GLU A 248 9.36 13.79 8.59
N ILE A 249 8.21 13.82 7.95
CA ILE A 249 7.13 14.76 8.26
C ILE A 249 6.50 14.45 9.62
N GLU A 250 6.18 13.20 9.87
CA GLU A 250 5.51 12.77 11.10
C GLU A 250 6.38 13.00 12.33
N LYS A 251 7.70 12.77 12.25
CA LYS A 251 8.66 13.14 13.31
C LYS A 251 8.51 14.60 13.69
N GLN A 252 8.53 15.51 12.70
CA GLN A 252 8.45 16.95 12.91
C GLN A 252 7.06 17.40 13.36
N LEU A 253 6.01 16.74 12.91
CA LEU A 253 4.66 16.99 13.41
C LEU A 253 4.53 16.57 14.87
N MET A 254 5.12 15.44 15.28
CA MET A 254 5.00 14.94 16.65
C MET A 254 5.86 15.72 17.65
N ASP A 255 7.06 16.17 17.28
CA ASP A 255 7.90 16.99 18.15
C ASP A 255 7.53 18.50 18.15
N GLY A 256 6.68 18.93 17.21
CA GLY A 256 6.17 20.30 17.10
C GLY A 256 7.06 21.25 16.30
N SER A 257 8.12 20.77 15.65
CA SER A 257 8.99 21.58 14.80
C SER A 257 8.37 21.93 13.44
N LEU A 258 7.31 21.18 13.02
CA LEU A 258 6.52 21.47 11.84
C LEU A 258 5.06 21.73 12.24
N GLU A 259 4.49 22.83 11.76
CA GLU A 259 3.07 23.12 11.90
C GLU A 259 2.29 22.58 10.67
N VAL A 260 1.03 22.18 10.90
CA VAL A 260 0.18 21.61 9.84
C VAL A 260 0.00 22.58 8.66
N ARG A 261 -0.06 23.89 8.91
CA ARG A 261 -0.16 24.91 7.84
C ARG A 261 1.03 24.92 6.88
N ASP A 262 2.23 24.50 7.35
CA ASP A 262 3.47 24.44 6.55
C ASP A 262 3.65 23.10 5.82
N LEU A 263 2.75 22.14 6.07
CA LEU A 263 2.83 20.79 5.51
C LEU A 263 2.91 20.75 3.97
N PRO A 264 2.11 21.51 3.19
CA PRO A 264 2.21 21.46 1.73
C PRO A 264 3.60 21.86 1.21
N ARG A 265 4.22 22.88 1.81
CA ARG A 265 5.57 23.31 1.46
C ARG A 265 6.60 22.23 1.80
N LYS A 266 6.56 21.70 3.03
CA LYS A 266 7.49 20.67 3.49
C LYS A 266 7.34 19.37 2.67
N TRP A 267 6.11 19.01 2.33
CA TRP A 267 5.83 17.88 1.45
C TRP A 267 6.53 18.02 0.09
N ASN A 268 6.36 19.16 -0.57
CA ASN A 268 6.99 19.41 -1.87
C ASN A 268 8.52 19.46 -1.77
N GLU A 269 9.08 20.04 -0.70
CA GLU A 269 10.53 20.03 -0.46
C GLU A 269 11.09 18.60 -0.42
N LEU A 270 10.45 17.72 0.34
CA LEU A 270 10.91 16.33 0.48
C LEU A 270 10.71 15.50 -0.79
N TYR A 271 9.57 15.66 -1.49
CA TYR A 271 9.37 14.97 -2.77
C TYR A 271 10.35 15.40 -3.86
N ASN A 272 10.84 16.63 -3.80
CA ASN A 272 11.89 17.10 -4.73
C ASN A 272 13.30 16.65 -4.31
N ALA A 273 13.48 16.21 -3.08
CA ALA A 273 14.78 15.79 -2.54
C ALA A 273 15.02 14.28 -2.70
N TYR A 274 13.95 13.50 -2.93
CA TYR A 274 13.98 12.06 -3.15
C TYR A 274 13.66 11.71 -4.61
#